data_058fbe8ae93b22fca649a0c24693a92c
#
_entry.id   058fbe8ae93b22fca649a0c24693a92c
#
_cell.length_a   1.000
_cell.length_b   1.000
_cell.length_c   1.000
_cell.angle_alpha   90.00
_cell.angle_beta   90.00
_cell.angle_gamma   90.00
#
_symmetry.space_group_name_H-M   'P 1'
#
loop_
_entity.id
_entity.type
_entity.pdbx_description
1 polymer ?
#
loop_
_entity_poly.entity_id
_entity_poly.type
_entity_poly.pdbx_seq_one_letter_code
_entity_poly.pdbx_strand_id
1 'polypeptide(L)'
;MTRINFVELIYQTAGEFNEKFEAKDLTTITKLPKESVVIMADGRRIWRVVENLYNNVAKYAMAHTRVYVTMETSEQKVTFSIKNISEQPLHGSAAELTERFARGDESRTTEGSGLGLSIAQNLTTIMGGTFEVSLDGDLFSVTITFPLA
;
A
#
# COMPACT_ATOMS: atom_id res chain seq x y z
N MET A 1 1.24 21.37 1.46
CA MET A 1 1.81 20.28 0.64
C MET A 1 3.17 20.67 0.12
N THR A 2 4.09 19.77 0.10
CA THR A 2 5.47 20.00 -0.32
C THR A 2 5.88 19.01 -1.38
N ARG A 3 7.05 19.23 -1.97
CA ARG A 3 7.60 18.29 -2.95
C ARG A 3 8.21 17.10 -2.20
N ILE A 4 7.75 15.91 -2.53
CA ILE A 4 8.19 14.67 -1.88
C ILE A 4 8.81 13.76 -2.95
N ASN A 5 9.99 13.22 -2.66
CA ASN A 5 10.60 12.20 -3.49
C ASN A 5 9.94 10.85 -3.15
N PHE A 6 9.04 10.42 -4.01
CA PHE A 6 8.21 9.25 -3.75
C PHE A 6 9.02 7.94 -3.77
N VAL A 7 10.01 7.85 -4.66
CA VAL A 7 10.88 6.67 -4.71
C VAL A 7 11.62 6.49 -3.39
N GLU A 8 12.18 7.58 -2.88
CA GLU A 8 12.93 7.53 -1.62
C GLU A 8 12.02 7.14 -0.46
N LEU A 9 10.80 7.67 -0.45
CA LEU A 9 9.83 7.32 0.60
C LEU A 9 9.54 5.82 0.61
N ILE A 10 9.39 5.22 -0.56
CA ILE A 10 9.14 3.78 -0.66
C ILE A 10 10.32 3.00 -0.10
N TYR A 11 11.55 3.36 -0.48
CA TYR A 11 12.73 2.66 0.04
C TYR A 11 12.86 2.80 1.56
N GLN A 12 12.57 3.97 2.10
CA GLN A 12 12.60 4.18 3.55
C GLN A 12 11.58 3.32 4.26
N THR A 13 10.37 3.27 3.75
CA THR A 13 9.30 2.47 4.36
C THR A 13 9.63 0.98 4.27
N ALA A 14 10.15 0.54 3.13
CA ALA A 14 10.56 -0.86 2.96
C ALA A 14 11.60 -1.25 4.01
N GLY A 15 12.55 -0.35 4.29
CA GLY A 15 13.56 -0.60 5.32
C GLY A 15 12.95 -0.75 6.71
N GLU A 16 11.93 0.05 7.01
CA GLU A 16 11.25 -0.02 8.30
C GLU A 16 10.49 -1.33 8.49
N PHE A 17 10.06 -1.97 7.42
CA PHE A 17 9.29 -3.21 7.49
C PHE A 17 10.12 -4.45 7.22
N ASN A 18 11.43 -4.30 7.02
CA ASN A 18 12.30 -5.41 6.66
C ASN A 18 12.22 -6.57 7.66
N GLU A 19 12.30 -6.27 8.96
CA GLU A 19 12.23 -7.32 9.97
C GLU A 19 10.89 -8.05 9.99
N LYS A 20 9.80 -7.32 9.85
CA LYS A 20 8.47 -7.92 9.83
C LYS A 20 8.29 -8.83 8.62
N PHE A 21 8.81 -8.42 7.48
CA PHE A 21 8.74 -9.23 6.27
C PHE A 21 9.62 -10.47 6.39
N GLU A 22 10.82 -10.31 6.93
CA GLU A 22 11.70 -11.45 7.15
C GLU A 22 11.10 -12.47 8.12
N ALA A 23 10.40 -12.01 9.14
CA ALA A 23 9.77 -12.89 10.11
C ALA A 23 8.74 -13.83 9.47
N LYS A 24 8.14 -13.42 8.37
CA LYS A 24 7.21 -14.23 7.58
C LYS A 24 7.86 -14.85 6.35
N ASP A 25 9.16 -14.66 6.18
CA ASP A 25 9.89 -15.13 5.00
C ASP A 25 9.24 -14.61 3.72
N LEU A 26 8.91 -13.32 3.71
CA LEU A 26 8.38 -12.66 2.52
C LEU A 26 9.55 -12.14 1.69
N THR A 27 9.53 -12.45 0.40
CA THR A 27 10.54 -11.95 -0.53
C THR A 27 9.95 -10.82 -1.34
N THR A 28 10.54 -9.64 -1.24
CA THR A 28 10.04 -8.48 -1.96
C THR A 28 10.70 -8.36 -3.31
N ILE A 29 9.89 -8.28 -4.35
CA ILE A 29 10.34 -8.03 -5.72
C ILE A 29 10.01 -6.58 -6.01
N THR A 30 11.02 -5.73 -6.06
CA THR A 30 10.85 -4.29 -6.17
C THR A 30 11.28 -3.79 -7.54
N LYS A 31 10.40 -3.04 -8.20
CA LYS A 31 10.69 -2.39 -9.48
C LYS A 31 10.29 -0.93 -9.38
N LEU A 32 11.25 -0.09 -9.09
CA LEU A 32 11.06 1.35 -8.97
C LEU A 32 11.93 2.07 -9.98
N PRO A 33 11.53 3.28 -10.42
CA PRO A 33 12.38 4.09 -11.29
C PRO A 33 13.72 4.36 -10.64
N LYS A 34 14.77 4.44 -11.44
CA LYS A 34 16.10 4.79 -10.96
C LYS A 34 16.19 6.28 -10.63
N GLU A 35 15.39 7.08 -11.29
CA GLU A 35 15.36 8.51 -11.09
C GLU A 35 14.40 8.88 -9.98
N SER A 36 14.56 10.06 -9.42
CA SER A 36 13.61 10.53 -8.43
C SER A 36 12.27 10.82 -9.09
N VAL A 37 11.20 10.52 -8.35
CA VAL A 37 9.84 10.81 -8.79
C VAL A 37 9.24 11.71 -7.73
N VAL A 38 8.87 12.92 -8.12
CA VAL A 38 8.43 13.94 -7.19
C VAL A 38 6.92 14.16 -7.32
N ILE A 39 6.25 14.16 -6.18
CA ILE A 39 4.83 14.48 -6.09
C ILE A 39 4.63 15.60 -5.07
N MET A 40 3.50 16.30 -5.17
CA MET A 40 3.12 17.27 -4.15
C MET A 40 2.26 16.55 -3.13
N ALA A 41 2.72 16.49 -1.89
CA ALA A 41 2.02 15.76 -0.85
C ALA A 41 2.35 16.35 0.52
N ASP A 42 1.51 16.00 1.49
CA ASP A 42 1.83 16.27 2.88
C ASP A 42 2.73 15.12 3.34
N GLY A 43 3.93 15.44 3.82
CA GLY A 43 4.92 14.44 4.16
C GLY A 43 4.46 13.41 5.18
N ARG A 44 3.74 13.84 6.22
CA ARG A 44 3.22 12.93 7.24
C ARG A 44 2.10 12.04 6.69
N ARG A 45 1.23 12.63 5.89
CA ARG A 45 0.08 11.90 5.35
C ARG A 45 0.52 10.86 4.33
N ILE A 46 1.41 11.23 3.42
CA ILE A 46 1.86 10.26 2.43
C ILE A 46 2.69 9.15 3.07
N TRP A 47 3.50 9.47 4.07
CA TRP A 47 4.23 8.45 4.82
C TRP A 47 3.25 7.48 5.48
N ARG A 48 2.19 7.99 6.09
CA ARG A 48 1.19 7.16 6.73
C ARG A 48 0.45 6.26 5.74
N VAL A 49 0.16 6.77 4.55
CA VAL A 49 -0.44 5.95 3.50
C VAL A 49 0.45 4.76 3.18
N VAL A 50 1.72 5.02 2.89
CA VAL A 50 2.65 3.96 2.50
C VAL A 50 2.88 3.00 3.67
N GLU A 51 3.05 3.52 4.87
CA GLU A 51 3.20 2.69 6.06
C GLU A 51 2.01 1.75 6.23
N ASN A 52 0.80 2.26 6.07
CA ASN A 52 -0.40 1.45 6.20
C ASN A 52 -0.47 0.35 5.15
N LEU A 53 -0.02 0.63 3.92
CA LEU A 53 0.01 -0.39 2.88
C LEU A 53 1.01 -1.50 3.21
N TYR A 54 2.21 -1.14 3.67
CA TYR A 54 3.21 -2.12 4.07
C TYR A 54 2.78 -2.91 5.30
N ASN A 55 2.15 -2.24 6.26
CA ASN A 55 1.66 -2.90 7.46
C ASN A 55 0.56 -3.91 7.15
N ASN A 56 -0.30 -3.57 6.19
CA ASN A 56 -1.34 -4.48 5.73
C ASN A 56 -0.73 -5.76 5.15
N VAL A 57 0.32 -5.61 4.35
CA VAL A 57 1.04 -6.77 3.81
C VAL A 57 1.66 -7.59 4.93
N ALA A 58 2.33 -6.93 5.88
CA ALA A 58 2.97 -7.64 6.99
C ALA A 58 1.98 -8.48 7.80
N LYS A 59 0.73 -8.01 7.91
CA LYS A 59 -0.28 -8.72 8.69
C LYS A 59 -0.95 -9.84 7.93
N TYR A 60 -1.24 -9.64 6.66
CA TYR A 60 -2.15 -10.52 5.92
C TYR A 60 -1.49 -11.35 4.84
N ALA A 61 -0.24 -11.10 4.50
CA ALA A 61 0.44 -11.89 3.49
C ALA A 61 0.72 -13.30 4.01
N MET A 62 0.54 -14.28 3.11
CA MET A 62 0.90 -15.65 3.42
C MET A 62 2.42 -15.76 3.57
N ALA A 63 2.87 -16.45 4.62
CA ALA A 63 4.30 -16.66 4.84
C ALA A 63 4.92 -17.45 3.67
N HIS A 64 6.19 -17.19 3.42
CA HIS A 64 6.98 -17.88 2.38
C HIS A 64 6.53 -17.55 0.97
N THR A 65 5.98 -16.35 0.76
CA THR A 65 5.53 -15.90 -0.55
C THR A 65 6.24 -14.62 -0.96
N ARG A 66 5.90 -14.12 -2.15
CA ARG A 66 6.49 -12.92 -2.70
C ARG A 66 5.57 -11.72 -2.54
N VAL A 67 6.18 -10.56 -2.37
CA VAL A 67 5.48 -9.28 -2.36
C VAL A 67 6.02 -8.49 -3.55
N TYR A 68 5.13 -7.98 -4.38
CA TYR A 68 5.52 -7.22 -5.58
C TYR A 68 5.27 -5.75 -5.36
N VAL A 69 6.34 -4.97 -5.48
CA VAL A 69 6.29 -3.52 -5.30
C VAL A 69 6.73 -2.88 -6.60
N THR A 70 5.84 -2.12 -7.23
CA THR A 70 6.14 -1.49 -8.51
C THR A 70 5.74 -0.03 -8.50
N MET A 71 6.45 0.76 -9.27
CA MET A 71 6.10 2.16 -9.50
C MET A 71 6.36 2.48 -10.96
N GLU A 72 5.37 3.05 -11.62
CA GLU A 72 5.45 3.43 -13.02
C GLU A 72 5.06 4.88 -13.17
N THR A 73 5.71 5.57 -14.09
CA THR A 73 5.39 6.96 -14.38
C THR A 73 4.91 7.11 -15.80
N SER A 74 4.01 8.05 -16.02
CA SER A 74 3.63 8.52 -17.34
C SER A 74 4.01 10.01 -17.39
N GLU A 75 3.57 10.72 -18.43
CA GLU A 75 3.91 12.14 -18.55
C GLU A 75 3.38 12.98 -17.40
N GLN A 76 2.26 12.61 -16.81
CA GLN A 76 1.58 13.46 -15.84
C GLN A 76 1.34 12.82 -14.50
N LYS A 77 1.58 11.53 -14.35
CA LYS A 77 1.26 10.86 -13.09
C LYS A 77 2.21 9.71 -12.77
N VAL A 78 2.18 9.33 -11.50
CA VAL A 78 2.90 8.15 -11.01
C VAL A 78 1.89 7.19 -10.39
N THR A 79 2.10 5.90 -10.65
CA THR A 79 1.27 4.83 -10.11
C THR A 79 2.14 3.88 -9.30
N PHE A 80 1.79 3.69 -8.05
CA PHE A 80 2.49 2.77 -7.14
C PHE A 80 1.55 1.61 -6.81
N SER A 81 2.07 0.38 -6.91
CA SER A 81 1.29 -0.81 -6.55
C SER A 81 2.08 -1.69 -5.60
N ILE A 82 1.38 -2.27 -4.65
CA ILE A 82 1.94 -3.29 -3.78
C ILE A 82 0.98 -4.48 -3.77
N LYS A 83 1.52 -5.68 -4.04
CA LYS A 83 0.72 -6.90 -4.20
C LYS A 83 1.27 -8.00 -3.31
N ASN A 84 0.36 -8.75 -2.72
CA ASN A 84 0.76 -9.89 -1.89
C ASN A 84 -0.25 -11.04 -2.05
N ILE A 85 0.21 -12.24 -1.71
CA ILE A 85 -0.68 -13.40 -1.63
C ILE A 85 -1.30 -13.39 -0.25
N SER A 86 -2.62 -13.42 -0.19
CA SER A 86 -3.34 -13.37 1.08
C SER A 86 -3.25 -14.70 1.82
N GLU A 87 -2.99 -14.61 3.12
CA GLU A 87 -2.96 -15.77 3.99
C GLU A 87 -4.31 -16.49 4.05
N GLN A 88 -5.38 -15.72 3.93
CA GLN A 88 -6.73 -16.24 3.98
C GLN A 88 -7.46 -16.01 2.66
N PRO A 89 -8.34 -16.92 2.27
CA PRO A 89 -9.14 -16.68 1.07
C PRO A 89 -9.93 -15.39 1.20
N LEU A 90 -9.92 -14.62 0.14
CA LEU A 90 -10.67 -13.37 0.09
C LEU A 90 -11.94 -13.58 -0.71
N HIS A 91 -13.04 -13.08 -0.19
CA HIS A 91 -14.37 -13.24 -0.80
C HIS A 91 -14.98 -11.89 -1.09
N GLY A 92 -15.80 -11.86 -2.14
CA GLY A 92 -16.50 -10.65 -2.54
C GLY A 92 -15.68 -9.81 -3.50
N SER A 93 -16.21 -8.64 -3.82
CA SER A 93 -15.54 -7.73 -4.72
C SER A 93 -14.51 -6.89 -3.96
N ALA A 94 -13.64 -6.23 -4.71
CA ALA A 94 -12.69 -5.31 -4.11
C ALA A 94 -13.41 -4.20 -3.33
N ALA A 95 -14.53 -3.71 -3.85
CA ALA A 95 -15.31 -2.68 -3.17
C ALA A 95 -15.87 -3.18 -1.84
N GLU A 96 -16.39 -4.40 -1.83
CA GLU A 96 -16.91 -5.00 -0.61
C GLU A 96 -15.82 -5.17 0.44
N LEU A 97 -14.65 -5.60 0.02
CA LEU A 97 -13.53 -5.78 0.93
C LEU A 97 -13.08 -4.45 1.52
N THR A 98 -12.97 -3.43 0.69
CA THR A 98 -12.60 -2.09 1.15
C THR A 98 -13.63 -1.54 2.13
N GLU A 99 -14.91 -1.75 1.84
CA GLU A 99 -15.96 -1.32 2.74
C GLU A 99 -15.90 -2.04 4.08
N ARG A 100 -15.60 -3.34 4.06
CA ARG A 100 -15.45 -4.12 5.27
C ARG A 100 -14.31 -3.59 6.13
N PHE A 101 -13.19 -3.25 5.50
CA PHE A 101 -12.07 -2.63 6.20
C PHE A 101 -12.43 -1.23 6.69
N ALA A 102 -13.21 -0.48 5.93
CA ALA A 102 -13.61 0.87 6.30
C ALA A 102 -14.46 0.88 7.57
N ARG A 103 -15.26 -0.16 7.78
CA ARG A 103 -16.04 -0.25 9.02
C ARG A 103 -15.16 -0.62 10.21
N GLY A 104 -13.91 -0.95 9.93
CA GLY A 104 -12.98 -1.32 10.97
C GLY A 104 -13.25 -2.68 11.58
N ASP A 105 -14.19 -3.40 11.02
CA ASP A 105 -14.58 -4.70 11.56
C ASP A 105 -14.53 -4.65 13.08
N GLU A 106 -15.52 -4.10 13.63
CA GLU A 106 -15.58 -3.68 15.02
C GLU A 106 -15.24 -4.74 16.03
N SER A 107 -15.30 -5.97 15.65
CA SER A 107 -14.90 -7.03 16.56
C SER A 107 -13.40 -7.03 16.79
N ARG A 108 -12.67 -6.29 16.02
CA ARG A 108 -11.24 -6.19 16.13
C ARG A 108 -10.83 -4.87 16.69
N THR A 109 -10.31 -4.92 17.86
CA THR A 109 -9.84 -3.72 18.53
C THR A 109 -8.33 -3.63 18.49
N THR A 110 -7.69 -4.59 17.83
CA THR A 110 -6.24 -4.64 17.78
C THR A 110 -5.73 -4.17 16.46
N GLU A 111 -4.45 -4.27 16.32
CA GLU A 111 -3.77 -3.95 15.11
C GLU A 111 -4.28 -4.77 13.99
N GLY A 112 -4.87 -5.07 13.34
CA GLY A 112 -5.33 -5.88 12.26
C GLY A 112 -6.79 -5.62 11.97
N SER A 113 -7.30 -4.53 12.48
CA SER A 113 -8.71 -4.23 12.32
C SER A 113 -9.12 -3.88 10.90
N GLY A 114 -8.18 -3.58 10.01
CA GLY A 114 -8.48 -3.13 8.67
C GLY A 114 -8.64 -1.63 8.54
N LEU A 115 -8.60 -0.90 9.65
CA LEU A 115 -8.69 0.56 9.62
C LEU A 115 -7.58 1.19 8.79
N GLY A 116 -6.44 0.50 8.69
CA GLY A 116 -5.32 1.01 7.91
C GLY A 116 -5.65 1.27 6.46
N LEU A 117 -6.41 0.39 5.82
CA LEU A 117 -6.79 0.60 4.41
C LEU A 117 -7.73 1.79 4.26
N SER A 118 -8.70 1.94 5.15
CA SER A 118 -9.62 3.06 5.05
C SER A 118 -8.91 4.39 5.31
N ILE A 119 -7.98 4.41 6.23
CA ILE A 119 -7.16 5.61 6.49
C ILE A 119 -6.32 5.93 5.27
N ALA A 120 -5.66 4.93 4.69
CA ALA A 120 -4.83 5.14 3.51
C ALA A 120 -5.67 5.68 2.34
N GLN A 121 -6.86 5.14 2.14
CA GLN A 121 -7.76 5.60 1.09
C GLN A 121 -8.16 7.05 1.30
N ASN A 122 -8.58 7.39 2.51
CA ASN A 122 -9.00 8.75 2.81
C ASN A 122 -7.88 9.76 2.64
N LEU A 123 -6.69 9.44 3.15
CA LEU A 123 -5.55 10.33 3.02
C LEU A 123 -5.13 10.51 1.57
N THR A 124 -5.16 9.44 0.79
CA THR A 124 -4.83 9.51 -0.64
C THR A 124 -5.79 10.44 -1.37
N THR A 125 -7.09 10.28 -1.11
CA THR A 125 -8.12 11.10 -1.74
C THR A 125 -7.96 12.56 -1.35
N ILE A 126 -7.72 12.85 -0.09
CA ILE A 126 -7.52 14.22 0.39
C ILE A 126 -6.36 14.90 -0.33
N MET A 127 -5.31 14.15 -0.65
CA MET A 127 -4.14 14.69 -1.34
C MET A 127 -4.29 14.71 -2.86
N GLY A 128 -5.47 14.39 -3.39
CA GLY A 128 -5.71 14.46 -4.83
C GLY A 128 -5.32 13.21 -5.61
N GLY A 129 -5.02 12.12 -4.91
CA GLY A 129 -4.68 10.86 -5.56
C GLY A 129 -5.88 9.93 -5.70
N THR A 130 -5.66 8.79 -6.33
CA THR A 130 -6.67 7.73 -6.42
C THR A 130 -6.17 6.49 -5.70
N PHE A 131 -7.10 5.69 -5.22
CA PHE A 131 -6.82 4.51 -4.42
C PHE A 131 -7.68 3.37 -4.93
N GLU A 132 -7.06 2.28 -5.35
CA GLU A 132 -7.79 1.13 -5.88
C GLU A 132 -7.31 -0.15 -5.19
N VAL A 133 -8.27 -1.01 -4.86
CA VAL A 133 -8.02 -2.35 -4.33
C VAL A 133 -8.44 -3.35 -5.37
N SER A 134 -7.64 -4.37 -5.59
CA SER A 134 -7.92 -5.38 -6.58
C SER A 134 -7.69 -6.77 -6.00
N LEU A 135 -8.54 -7.70 -6.41
CA LEU A 135 -8.45 -9.10 -6.00
C LEU A 135 -8.42 -9.99 -7.24
N ASP A 136 -7.50 -10.94 -7.26
CA ASP A 136 -7.44 -11.94 -8.31
C ASP A 136 -7.07 -13.26 -7.61
N GLY A 137 -8.10 -14.01 -7.21
CA GLY A 137 -7.89 -15.17 -6.36
C GLY A 137 -7.32 -14.73 -5.02
N ASP A 138 -6.18 -15.29 -4.66
CA ASP A 138 -5.47 -14.92 -3.43
C ASP A 138 -4.56 -13.70 -3.61
N LEU A 139 -4.43 -13.20 -4.83
CA LEU A 139 -3.57 -12.04 -5.09
C LEU A 139 -4.34 -10.78 -4.74
N PHE A 140 -3.87 -10.10 -3.70
CA PHE A 140 -4.43 -8.86 -3.23
C PHE A 140 -3.50 -7.71 -3.62
N SER A 141 -4.04 -6.66 -4.22
CA SER A 141 -3.21 -5.52 -4.58
C SER A 141 -3.88 -4.20 -4.23
N VAL A 142 -3.05 -3.24 -3.90
CA VAL A 142 -3.47 -1.86 -3.71
C VAL A 142 -2.65 -1.01 -4.65
N THR A 143 -3.32 -0.13 -5.37
CA THR A 143 -2.69 0.76 -6.34
C THR A 143 -3.08 2.20 -5.99
N ILE A 144 -2.10 3.07 -5.85
CA ILE A 144 -2.33 4.49 -5.63
C ILE A 144 -1.68 5.28 -6.77
N THR A 145 -2.35 6.35 -7.16
CA THR A 145 -1.90 7.18 -8.28
C THR A 145 -1.93 8.65 -7.85
N PHE A 146 -0.87 9.36 -8.15
CA PHE A 146 -0.76 10.79 -7.87
C PHE A 146 -0.30 11.54 -9.11
N PRO A 147 -0.71 12.80 -9.26
CA PRO A 147 -0.13 13.66 -10.28
C PRO A 147 1.36 13.88 -9.97
N LEU A 148 2.18 13.96 -11.01
CA LEU A 148 3.57 14.37 -10.83
C LEU A 148 3.63 15.86 -10.49
N ALA A 149 4.61 16.21 -9.69
CA ALA A 149 4.81 17.61 -9.29
C ALA A 149 5.25 18.47 -10.46
#